data_20f2d82fc1a70e744464386667b8f8c4
#
_entry.id   20f2d82fc1a70e744464386667b8f8c4
#
_cell.length_a   1.000
_cell.length_b   1.000
_cell.length_c   1.000
_cell.angle_alpha   90.00
_cell.angle_beta   90.00
_cell.angle_gamma   90.00
#
_symmetry.space_group_name_H-M   'P 1'
#
loop_
_entity.id
_entity.type
_entity.pdbx_description
1 polymer ?
#
loop_
_entity_poly.entity_id
_entity_poly.type
_entity_poly.pdbx_seq_one_letter_code
_entity_poly.pdbx_strand_id
1 'polypeptide(L)'
;MIFDDFRPDTLPYSSILQIFDPLNLGVSLDARYHNAYLMSEYIIVTTPFSPYEFYQSMYIRNRKIDTFEQLSRRIYATMHFTTDEIYTVEPKIQRYVDDFPIYKYFETGESIPNAWSQIAVNGGKKKEPFIR
;
A
#
# COMPACT_ATOMS: atom_id res chain seq x y z
N MET A 1 2.87 -11.43 6.84
CA MET A 1 3.70 -10.33 7.40
C MET A 1 3.00 -9.00 7.17
N ILE A 2 3.05 -8.13 8.17
CA ILE A 2 2.38 -6.83 8.09
C ILE A 2 3.40 -5.72 8.26
N PHE A 3 3.41 -4.78 7.30
CA PHE A 3 4.17 -3.54 7.40
C PHE A 3 3.16 -2.47 7.74
N ASP A 4 2.99 -2.19 9.03
CA ASP A 4 1.99 -1.24 9.49
C ASP A 4 2.54 0.18 9.48
N ASP A 5 1.74 1.12 8.97
CA ASP A 5 2.11 2.53 8.89
C ASP A 5 3.45 2.73 8.15
N PHE A 6 3.58 2.04 7.03
CA PHE A 6 4.81 2.08 6.24
C PHE A 6 4.96 3.44 5.59
N ARG A 7 6.16 4.00 5.67
CA ARG A 7 6.42 5.36 5.17
C ARG A 7 7.44 5.35 4.05
N PRO A 8 7.36 6.31 3.12
CA PRO A 8 8.39 6.46 2.09
C PRO A 8 9.75 6.65 2.74
N ASP A 9 10.78 6.16 2.07
CA ASP A 9 12.17 6.27 2.52
C ASP A 9 12.51 5.51 3.80
N THR A 10 11.59 4.66 4.27
CA THR A 10 11.90 3.72 5.32
C THR A 10 12.91 2.70 4.82
N LEU A 11 12.75 2.30 3.57
CA LEU A 11 13.68 1.41 2.87
C LEU A 11 13.96 1.98 1.49
N PRO A 12 15.12 1.69 0.90
CA PRO A 12 15.38 2.08 -0.48
C PRO A 12 14.41 1.38 -1.41
N TYR A 13 14.12 1.98 -2.56
CA TYR A 13 13.17 1.42 -3.52
C TYR A 13 13.58 0.02 -3.99
N SER A 14 14.88 -0.18 -4.23
CA SER A 14 15.36 -1.49 -4.65
C SER A 14 15.08 -2.57 -3.61
N SER A 15 15.20 -2.24 -2.34
CA SER A 15 14.90 -3.18 -1.26
C SER A 15 13.40 -3.51 -1.20
N ILE A 16 12.55 -2.51 -1.41
CA ILE A 16 11.11 -2.71 -1.45
C ILE A 16 10.75 -3.66 -2.59
N LEU A 17 11.35 -3.47 -3.75
CA LEU A 17 11.08 -4.33 -4.91
C LEU A 17 11.51 -5.77 -4.65
N GLN A 18 12.61 -5.96 -3.95
CA GLN A 18 13.08 -7.31 -3.61
C GLN A 18 12.15 -7.99 -2.60
N ILE A 19 11.76 -7.27 -1.57
CA ILE A 19 10.90 -7.82 -0.51
C ILE A 19 9.55 -8.22 -1.08
N PHE A 20 9.00 -7.40 -1.97
CA PHE A 20 7.66 -7.63 -2.50
C PHE A 20 7.66 -8.47 -3.78
N ASP A 21 8.80 -8.99 -4.20
CA ASP A 21 8.88 -9.84 -5.37
C ASP A 21 8.31 -11.22 -5.02
N PRO A 22 7.25 -11.67 -5.64
CA PRO A 22 6.63 -12.94 -5.30
C PRO A 22 7.51 -14.15 -5.60
N LEU A 23 8.52 -13.97 -6.42
CA LEU A 23 9.44 -15.06 -6.76
C LEU A 23 10.70 -15.06 -5.91
N ASN A 24 10.85 -14.10 -5.00
CA ASN A 24 12.05 -13.94 -4.22
C ASN A 24 11.79 -14.39 -2.78
N LEU A 25 11.79 -15.69 -2.57
CA LEU A 25 11.51 -16.26 -1.27
C LEU A 25 12.75 -16.22 -0.38
N GLY A 26 12.52 -16.05 0.91
CA GLY A 26 13.61 -16.09 1.87
C GLY A 26 14.52 -14.88 1.86
N VAL A 27 14.04 -13.76 1.36
CA VAL A 27 14.81 -12.53 1.35
C VAL A 27 15.09 -12.08 2.77
N SER A 28 16.35 -11.76 3.06
CA SER A 28 16.73 -11.22 4.35
C SER A 28 16.30 -9.76 4.43
N LEU A 29 15.61 -9.40 5.49
CA LEU A 29 15.23 -8.03 5.74
C LEU A 29 16.41 -7.27 6.33
N ASP A 30 16.37 -5.95 6.27
CA ASP A 30 17.45 -5.15 6.83
C ASP A 30 17.42 -5.20 8.37
N ALA A 31 18.42 -4.57 9.00
CA ALA A 31 18.58 -4.63 10.46
C ALA A 31 17.37 -4.11 11.22
N ARG A 32 16.57 -3.25 10.60
CA ARG A 32 15.37 -2.72 11.24
C ARG A 32 14.36 -3.81 11.55
N TYR A 33 14.38 -4.89 10.78
CA TYR A 33 13.48 -6.00 10.96
C TYR A 33 14.20 -7.20 11.57
N HIS A 34 15.31 -6.95 12.26
CA HIS A 34 16.03 -7.95 13.04
C HIS A 34 16.60 -9.09 12.21
N ASN A 35 17.00 -8.81 11.00
CA ASN A 35 17.57 -9.81 10.10
C ASN A 35 16.65 -11.01 9.86
N ALA A 36 15.35 -10.81 10.02
CA ALA A 36 14.38 -11.85 9.75
C ALA A 36 14.33 -12.15 8.25
N TYR A 37 13.93 -13.38 7.91
CA TYR A 37 13.70 -13.74 6.53
C TYR A 37 12.21 -13.63 6.23
N LEU A 38 11.92 -13.19 5.02
CA LEU A 38 10.54 -13.04 4.59
C LEU A 38 10.04 -14.38 4.08
N MET A 39 9.27 -15.06 4.90
CA MET A 39 8.76 -16.39 4.58
C MET A 39 7.24 -16.42 4.48
N SER A 40 6.59 -15.28 4.56
CA SER A 40 5.13 -15.21 4.56
C SER A 40 4.57 -15.38 3.16
N GLU A 41 3.42 -16.05 3.06
CA GLU A 41 2.70 -16.12 1.80
C GLU A 41 2.04 -14.81 1.46
N TYR A 42 1.71 -13.99 2.45
CA TYR A 42 1.03 -12.73 2.26
C TYR A 42 1.81 -11.60 2.91
N ILE A 43 1.85 -10.48 2.23
CA ILE A 43 2.41 -9.24 2.77
C ILE A 43 1.32 -8.20 2.72
N ILE A 44 1.02 -7.59 3.87
CA ILE A 44 0.03 -6.54 3.98
C ILE A 44 0.75 -5.28 4.38
N VAL A 45 0.50 -4.21 3.64
CA VAL A 45 1.10 -2.90 3.92
C VAL A 45 -0.03 -1.93 4.23
N THR A 46 0.07 -1.24 5.35
CA THR A 46 -0.82 -0.12 5.63
C THR A 46 -0.03 1.16 5.57
N THR A 47 -0.58 2.18 4.95
CA THR A 47 0.11 3.44 4.74
C THR A 47 -0.92 4.54 4.47
N PRO A 48 -0.65 5.79 4.85
CA PRO A 48 -1.54 6.89 4.53
C PRO A 48 -1.48 7.32 3.06
N PHE A 49 -0.62 6.70 2.26
CA PHE A 49 -0.44 7.06 0.86
C PHE A 49 -1.02 5.98 -0.04
N SER A 50 -1.53 6.36 -1.21
CA SER A 50 -1.74 5.36 -2.25
C SER A 50 -0.37 4.86 -2.71
N PRO A 51 -0.28 3.68 -3.33
CA PRO A 51 1.03 3.20 -3.78
C PRO A 51 1.75 4.18 -4.71
N TYR A 52 1.02 4.87 -5.58
CA TYR A 52 1.64 5.84 -6.46
C TYR A 52 2.14 7.07 -5.70
N GLU A 53 1.36 7.57 -4.73
CA GLU A 53 1.82 8.67 -3.88
C GLU A 53 3.02 8.26 -3.04
N PHE A 54 3.03 7.03 -2.56
CA PHE A 54 4.15 6.48 -1.82
C PHE A 54 5.41 6.52 -2.69
N TYR A 55 5.29 6.05 -3.93
CA TYR A 55 6.39 6.06 -4.89
C TYR A 55 6.86 7.50 -5.17
N GLN A 56 5.93 8.41 -5.38
CA GLN A 56 6.28 9.80 -5.67
C GLN A 56 6.97 10.50 -4.49
N SER A 57 6.65 10.06 -3.28
CA SER A 57 7.23 10.66 -2.08
C SER A 57 8.62 10.10 -1.74
N MET A 58 9.06 9.07 -2.44
CA MET A 58 10.37 8.48 -2.21
C MET A 58 11.46 9.24 -2.95
N TYR A 59 12.66 9.22 -2.38
CA TYR A 59 13.80 9.71 -3.10
C TYR A 59 14.25 8.65 -4.09
N ILE A 60 14.12 8.91 -5.37
CA ILE A 60 14.53 8.00 -6.42
C ILE A 60 15.43 8.78 -7.38
N ARG A 61 16.66 8.31 -7.50
CA ARG A 61 17.66 9.02 -8.27
C ARG A 61 17.36 9.05 -9.76
N ASN A 62 16.89 7.96 -10.32
CA ASN A 62 16.60 7.87 -11.74
C ASN A 62 15.26 7.17 -11.97
N ARG A 63 14.22 7.97 -12.15
CA ARG A 63 12.87 7.45 -12.30
C ARG A 63 12.62 6.82 -13.68
N LYS A 64 13.55 6.96 -14.61
CA LYS A 64 13.44 6.25 -15.89
C LYS A 64 13.80 4.78 -15.73
N ILE A 65 14.64 4.47 -14.76
CA ILE A 65 15.03 3.10 -14.47
C ILE A 65 14.13 2.53 -13.39
N ASP A 66 13.95 3.27 -12.30
CA ASP A 66 13.14 2.84 -11.16
C ASP A 66 11.73 3.39 -11.31
N THR A 67 10.95 2.72 -12.14
CA THR A 67 9.60 3.17 -12.49
C THR A 67 8.56 2.68 -11.49
N PHE A 68 7.42 3.36 -11.46
CA PHE A 68 6.31 2.95 -10.61
C PHE A 68 5.74 1.59 -11.03
N GLU A 69 5.78 1.28 -12.30
CA GLU A 69 5.25 0.01 -12.79
C GLU A 69 5.89 -1.19 -12.10
N GLN A 70 7.17 -1.09 -11.77
CA GLN A 70 7.86 -2.17 -11.08
C GLN A 70 7.25 -2.45 -9.71
N LEU A 71 6.82 -1.44 -9.01
CA LEU A 71 6.13 -1.61 -7.74
C LEU A 71 4.69 -2.07 -7.97
N SER A 72 4.01 -1.42 -8.89
CA SER A 72 2.59 -1.67 -9.13
C SER A 72 2.32 -3.13 -9.49
N ARG A 73 3.15 -3.72 -10.33
CA ARG A 73 2.93 -5.10 -10.75
C ARG A 73 3.17 -6.12 -9.64
N ARG A 74 3.76 -5.70 -8.53
CA ARG A 74 3.98 -6.57 -7.37
C ARG A 74 2.84 -6.49 -6.35
N ILE A 75 1.90 -5.59 -6.58
CA ILE A 75 0.77 -5.40 -5.67
C ILE A 75 -0.42 -6.16 -6.23
N TYR A 76 -0.94 -7.08 -5.43
CA TYR A 76 -2.09 -7.88 -5.84
C TYR A 76 -3.38 -7.08 -5.76
N ALA A 77 -3.56 -6.34 -4.70
CA ALA A 77 -4.78 -5.55 -4.50
C ALA A 77 -4.48 -4.31 -3.65
N THR A 78 -5.16 -3.22 -3.96
CA THR A 78 -5.06 -1.98 -3.20
C THR A 78 -6.44 -1.63 -2.69
N MET A 79 -6.55 -1.37 -1.40
CA MET A 79 -7.80 -0.98 -0.77
C MET A 79 -7.66 0.41 -0.19
N HIS A 80 -8.61 1.27 -0.51
CA HIS A 80 -8.65 2.62 0.01
C HIS A 80 -9.73 2.71 1.07
N PHE A 81 -9.31 2.98 2.31
CA PHE A 81 -10.22 3.11 3.43
C PHE A 81 -10.59 4.57 3.60
N THR A 82 -11.87 4.87 3.48
CA THR A 82 -12.37 6.20 3.79
C THR A 82 -13.16 6.12 5.08
N THR A 83 -13.66 7.26 5.53
CA THR A 83 -14.47 7.29 6.74
C THR A 83 -15.69 6.39 6.64
N ASP A 84 -16.32 6.36 5.48
CA ASP A 84 -17.58 5.64 5.33
C ASP A 84 -17.46 4.28 4.64
N GLU A 85 -16.53 4.14 3.72
CA GLU A 85 -16.47 2.99 2.83
C GLU A 85 -15.06 2.47 2.65
N ILE A 86 -14.96 1.23 2.23
CA ILE A 86 -13.69 0.64 1.81
C ILE A 86 -13.82 0.34 0.33
N TYR A 87 -12.92 0.91 -0.48
CA TYR A 87 -12.94 0.74 -1.92
C TYR A 87 -11.76 -0.11 -2.37
N THR A 88 -12.00 -1.01 -3.31
CA THR A 88 -10.90 -1.64 -4.03
C THR A 88 -10.58 -0.74 -5.21
N VAL A 89 -9.33 -0.41 -5.39
CA VAL A 89 -8.90 0.54 -6.41
C VAL A 89 -7.74 -0.01 -7.22
N GLU A 90 -7.58 0.50 -8.44
CA GLU A 90 -6.43 0.13 -9.25
C GLU A 90 -5.90 1.37 -9.98
N PRO A 91 -4.59 1.42 -10.23
CA PRO A 91 -4.01 2.57 -10.92
C PRO A 91 -4.15 2.43 -12.43
N LYS A 92 -4.40 3.55 -13.09
CA LYS A 92 -4.40 3.61 -14.56
C LYS A 92 -3.67 4.87 -14.97
N ILE A 93 -3.01 4.81 -16.12
CA ILE A 93 -2.32 5.97 -16.64
C ILE A 93 -3.35 7.01 -17.07
N GLN A 94 -3.25 8.20 -16.49
CA GLN A 94 -4.14 9.30 -16.83
C GLN A 94 -3.56 10.12 -17.98
N ARG A 95 -2.28 10.40 -17.94
CA ARG A 95 -1.60 11.18 -18.96
C ARG A 95 -0.08 10.99 -18.79
N TYR A 96 0.68 11.60 -19.68
CA TYR A 96 2.13 11.61 -19.60
C TYR A 96 2.62 13.04 -19.41
N VAL A 97 3.63 13.22 -18.57
CA VAL A 97 4.30 14.50 -18.36
C VAL A 97 5.79 14.24 -18.51
N ASP A 98 6.43 14.88 -19.48
CA ASP A 98 7.86 14.69 -19.77
C ASP A 98 8.23 13.21 -19.93
N ASP A 99 7.40 12.48 -20.66
CA ASP A 99 7.55 11.05 -20.93
C ASP A 99 7.35 10.15 -19.71
N PHE A 100 6.91 10.71 -18.59
CA PHE A 100 6.58 9.91 -17.40
C PHE A 100 5.07 9.74 -17.31
N PRO A 101 4.59 8.51 -17.09
CA PRO A 101 3.16 8.29 -16.91
C PRO A 101 2.70 8.83 -15.56
N ILE A 102 1.57 9.49 -15.56
CA ILE A 102 0.90 9.97 -14.35
C ILE A 102 -0.29 9.05 -14.11
N TYR A 103 -0.33 8.45 -12.94
CA TYR A 103 -1.37 7.48 -12.60
C TYR A 103 -2.47 8.10 -11.76
N LYS A 104 -3.67 7.56 -11.94
CA LYS A 104 -4.81 7.90 -11.10
C LYS A 104 -5.49 6.60 -10.72
N TYR A 105 -5.97 6.52 -9.49
CA TYR A 105 -6.66 5.33 -9.00
C TYR A 105 -8.15 5.41 -9.28
N PHE A 106 -8.71 4.29 -9.69
CA PHE A 106 -10.12 4.16 -9.99
C PHE A 106 -10.69 3.01 -9.17
N GLU A 107 -11.92 3.17 -8.73
CA GLU A 107 -12.61 2.14 -7.98
C GLU A 107 -12.95 0.97 -8.90
N THR A 108 -12.80 -0.25 -8.36
CA THR A 108 -13.15 -1.45 -9.07
C THR A 108 -14.16 -2.22 -8.24
N GLY A 109 -15.31 -2.53 -8.81
CA GLY A 109 -16.35 -3.26 -8.08
C GLY A 109 -17.07 -2.38 -7.07
N GLU A 110 -17.75 -3.02 -6.16
CA GLU A 110 -18.55 -2.32 -5.16
C GLU A 110 -17.75 -2.08 -3.90
N SER A 111 -18.03 -0.96 -3.25
CA SER A 111 -17.44 -0.68 -1.96
C SER A 111 -18.19 -1.43 -0.87
N ILE A 112 -17.56 -1.56 0.29
CA ILE A 112 -18.22 -2.09 1.47
C ILE A 112 -18.18 -1.04 2.57
N PRO A 113 -19.17 -1.02 3.47
CA PRO A 113 -19.16 -0.06 4.55
C PRO A 113 -17.97 -0.24 5.47
N ASN A 114 -17.44 0.86 5.95
CA ASN A 114 -16.34 0.82 6.91
C ASN A 114 -16.95 0.67 8.31
N ALA A 115 -16.98 -0.55 8.81
CA ALA A 115 -17.58 -0.84 10.09
C ALA A 115 -16.91 -0.10 11.25
N TRP A 116 -15.61 0.11 11.16
CA TRP A 116 -14.89 0.82 12.21
C TRP A 116 -15.31 2.27 12.31
N SER A 117 -15.55 2.91 11.16
CA SER A 117 -16.02 4.28 11.15
C SER A 117 -17.40 4.38 11.80
N GLN A 118 -18.28 3.47 11.49
CA GLN A 118 -19.61 3.49 12.08
C GLN A 118 -19.57 3.25 13.57
N ILE A 119 -18.68 2.42 14.04
CA ILE A 119 -18.49 2.19 15.45
C ILE A 119 -18.00 3.48 16.12
N ALA A 120 -17.07 4.18 15.51
CA ALA A 120 -16.56 5.43 16.03
C ALA A 120 -17.66 6.49 16.13
N VAL A 121 -18.53 6.56 15.13
CA VAL A 121 -19.62 7.51 15.11
C VAL A 121 -20.66 7.17 16.17
N ASN A 122 -20.99 5.90 16.32
CA ASN A 122 -22.03 5.46 17.23
C ASN A 122 -21.53 5.18 18.63
N GLY A 123 -20.27 4.96 18.80
CA GLY A 123 -19.69 4.53 20.07
C GLY A 123 -19.89 5.51 21.19
N GLY A 124 -20.01 6.77 20.89
CA GLY A 124 -20.25 7.75 21.92
C GLY A 124 -21.65 7.69 22.48
N LYS A 125 -22.50 6.97 21.84
CA LYS A 125 -23.84 6.85 22.29
C LYS A 125 -24.06 5.71 23.20
N LYS A 126 -23.48 4.80 23.16
CA LYS A 126 -23.58 3.74 23.80
C LYS A 126 -23.05 2.73 23.51
N LYS A 127 -22.72 2.11 23.54
CA LYS A 127 -22.24 1.27 23.33
C LYS A 127 -22.51 0.44 22.54
N GLU A 128 -22.32 0.21 21.85
CA GLU A 128 -22.60 -0.45 20.99
C GLU A 128 -22.21 -1.58 20.94
N PRO A 129 -22.55 -2.23 20.48
CA PRO A 129 -22.44 -3.45 20.65
C PRO A 129 -21.51 -4.26 20.15
N PHE A 130 -20.85 -4.11 19.40
CA PHE A 130 -19.99 -5.04 18.95
C PHE A 130 -18.94 -5.28 19.87
N ILE A 131 -18.83 -4.57 20.89
CA ILE A 131 -17.94 -4.83 21.74
C ILE A 131 -18.54 -5.10 22.90
N ARG A 132 -19.44 -5.55 22.96
CA ARG A 132 -19.99 -5.83 24.05
C ARG A 132 -20.37 -6.88 24.11
#